data_898743cc12994fe5f570d07616026656
#
_entry.id   898743cc12994fe5f570d07616026656
#
_cell.length_a   1.000
_cell.length_b   1.000
_cell.length_c   1.000
_cell.angle_alpha   90.00
_cell.angle_beta   90.00
_cell.angle_gamma   90.00
#
_symmetry.space_group_name_H-M   'P 1'
#
loop_
_entity.id
_entity.type
_entity.pdbx_description
1 polymer ?
#
loop_
_entity_poly.entity_id
_entity_poly.type
_entity_poly.pdbx_seq_one_letter_code
_entity_poly.pdbx_strand_id
1 'polypeptide(L)'
;MEVMKKIISASLMCDNLLTLKQDVFELEQNNNDDLMLHLDIMDGHFVNNLTFGPDITNAIQSITLLPCDYHLMVETPSSFLPRMKFTENDYVTIHSEINKEEIEESIKIIKERGAKFGLAINPETSFEFLEPYLRYLDIVLVMLVNPGFAGQNIVNSTLDKVKQLKHWLNEKQYQNILIAVDGGVSVKRANKLSKDGANIFVGGTSGLYKKDITLKKSLEILRKNIKI
;
A
#
# COMPACT_ATOMS: atom_id res chain seq x y z
N MET A 1 -22.46 -1.84 -12.54
CA MET A 1 -21.22 -2.01 -11.72
C MET A 1 -20.62 -0.65 -11.53
N GLU A 2 -20.56 -0.20 -10.31
CA GLU A 2 -19.87 1.04 -9.97
C GLU A 2 -18.38 0.87 -10.26
N VAL A 3 -17.78 1.79 -11.01
CA VAL A 3 -16.33 1.72 -11.31
C VAL A 3 -15.61 2.04 -10.01
N MET A 4 -14.94 1.05 -9.44
CA MET A 4 -14.16 1.25 -8.23
C MET A 4 -13.10 2.33 -8.45
N LYS A 5 -13.02 3.27 -7.52
CA LYS A 5 -12.11 4.42 -7.54
C LYS A 5 -10.66 3.95 -7.66
N LYS A 6 -9.86 4.67 -8.44
CA LYS A 6 -8.40 4.48 -8.51
C LYS A 6 -7.75 5.46 -7.55
N ILE A 7 -6.73 5.02 -6.84
CA ILE A 7 -6.05 5.80 -5.79
C ILE A 7 -4.54 5.71 -6.00
N ILE A 8 -3.85 6.80 -5.80
CA ILE A 8 -2.39 6.87 -5.72
C ILE A 8 -2.01 6.91 -4.24
N SER A 9 -1.23 5.95 -3.79
CA SER A 9 -0.68 5.90 -2.42
C SER A 9 0.78 6.36 -2.48
N ALA A 10 1.08 7.56 -1.96
CA ALA A 10 2.39 8.19 -2.07
C ALA A 10 3.35 7.60 -1.03
N SER A 11 4.35 6.81 -1.45
CA SER A 11 5.32 6.17 -0.56
C SER A 11 6.32 7.17 0.00
N LEU A 12 6.12 7.59 1.25
CA LEU A 12 6.93 8.61 1.90
C LEU A 12 8.37 8.16 2.20
N MET A 13 8.66 6.86 2.25
CA MET A 13 10.04 6.38 2.34
C MET A 13 10.88 6.68 1.09
N CYS A 14 10.22 6.95 -0.04
CA CYS A 14 10.86 7.28 -1.31
C CYS A 14 11.11 8.76 -1.50
N ASP A 15 10.62 9.58 -0.59
CA ASP A 15 10.73 11.03 -0.61
C ASP A 15 11.97 11.52 0.14
N ASN A 16 12.21 12.82 0.15
CA ASN A 16 13.23 13.44 0.97
C ASN A 16 12.74 13.56 2.43
N LEU A 17 13.27 12.70 3.30
CA LEU A 17 12.85 12.65 4.70
C LEU A 17 13.06 13.96 5.48
N LEU A 18 13.93 14.86 4.99
CA LEU A 18 14.17 16.18 5.60
C LEU A 18 13.10 17.21 5.25
N THR A 19 12.28 16.97 4.22
CA THR A 19 11.23 17.87 3.75
C THR A 19 9.83 17.26 3.83
N LEU A 20 9.65 16.07 4.42
CA LEU A 20 8.40 15.30 4.48
C LEU A 20 7.16 16.15 4.79
N LYS A 21 7.26 17.06 5.77
CA LYS A 21 6.12 17.93 6.12
C LYS A 21 5.67 18.80 4.96
N GLN A 22 6.62 19.35 4.18
CA GLN A 22 6.32 20.21 3.04
C GLN A 22 5.70 19.39 1.90
N ASP A 23 6.26 18.20 1.67
CA ASP A 23 5.82 17.30 0.60
C ASP A 23 4.43 16.71 0.89
N VAL A 24 4.12 16.41 2.16
CA VAL A 24 2.76 16.05 2.60
C VAL A 24 1.77 17.17 2.31
N PHE A 25 2.09 18.42 2.61
CA PHE A 25 1.22 19.55 2.28
C PHE A 25 1.07 19.75 0.77
N GLU A 26 2.13 19.54 -0.03
CA GLU A 26 2.02 19.60 -1.50
C GLU A 26 1.09 18.50 -2.02
N LEU A 27 1.17 17.28 -1.46
CA LEU A 27 0.24 16.19 -1.79
C LEU A 27 -1.21 16.57 -1.46
N GLU A 28 -1.47 17.10 -0.25
CA GLU A 28 -2.82 17.56 0.13
C GLU A 28 -3.37 18.61 -0.81
N GLN A 29 -2.58 19.64 -1.17
CA GLN A 29 -2.99 20.70 -2.10
C GLN A 29 -3.30 20.18 -3.50
N ASN A 30 -2.75 19.04 -3.88
CA ASN A 30 -2.97 18.40 -5.17
C ASN A 30 -3.91 17.18 -5.07
N ASN A 31 -4.58 16.97 -3.94
CA ASN A 31 -5.55 15.88 -3.78
C ASN A 31 -6.87 16.20 -4.51
N ASN A 32 -7.36 15.22 -5.28
CA ASN A 32 -8.66 15.22 -5.93
C ASN A 32 -9.51 14.05 -5.38
N ASP A 33 -9.45 13.81 -4.09
CA ASP A 33 -9.99 12.63 -3.39
C ASP A 33 -9.40 11.29 -3.85
N ASP A 34 -8.24 11.30 -4.48
CA ASP A 34 -7.58 10.15 -5.09
C ASP A 34 -6.20 9.86 -4.52
N LEU A 35 -5.83 10.51 -3.41
CA LEU A 35 -4.54 10.33 -2.76
C LEU A 35 -4.66 9.75 -1.37
N MET A 36 -3.65 8.97 -0.97
CA MET A 36 -3.33 8.57 0.39
C MET A 36 -1.81 8.57 0.58
N LEU A 37 -1.35 8.51 1.83
CA LEU A 37 0.06 8.45 2.18
C LEU A 37 0.45 7.01 2.50
N HIS A 38 1.43 6.46 1.78
CA HIS A 38 1.95 5.12 2.06
C HIS A 38 3.12 5.20 3.04
N LEU A 39 2.97 4.49 4.15
CA LEU A 39 3.89 4.51 5.29
C LEU A 39 4.50 3.10 5.46
N ASP A 40 5.70 2.92 4.92
CA ASP A 40 6.45 1.68 5.02
C ASP A 40 7.10 1.55 6.40
N ILE A 41 6.69 0.57 7.20
CA ILE A 41 7.22 0.28 8.54
C ILE A 41 8.03 -1.01 8.48
N MET A 42 9.31 -0.93 8.84
CA MET A 42 10.25 -2.06 8.78
C MET A 42 11.00 -2.19 10.11
N ASP A 43 11.17 -3.43 10.59
CA ASP A 43 11.75 -3.74 11.90
C ASP A 43 13.19 -4.29 11.86
N GLY A 44 13.76 -4.50 10.67
CA GLY A 44 15.07 -5.12 10.50
C GLY A 44 15.09 -6.64 10.72
N HIS A 45 13.92 -7.28 10.96
CA HIS A 45 13.77 -8.71 11.15
C HIS A 45 13.00 -9.34 9.98
N PHE A 46 11.79 -8.88 9.72
CA PHE A 46 11.02 -9.33 8.56
C PHE A 46 11.72 -8.98 7.23
N VAL A 47 12.35 -7.80 7.17
CA VAL A 47 13.21 -7.35 6.07
C VAL A 47 14.52 -6.76 6.62
N ASN A 48 15.62 -6.88 5.86
CA ASN A 48 16.94 -6.36 6.26
C ASN A 48 17.05 -4.83 6.08
N ASN A 49 16.06 -4.08 6.56
CA ASN A 49 16.02 -2.62 6.51
C ASN A 49 15.21 -2.08 7.69
N LEU A 50 15.44 -0.81 8.02
CA LEU A 50 14.69 -0.05 9.01
C LEU A 50 14.11 1.20 8.35
N THR A 51 12.84 1.51 8.66
CA THR A 51 12.19 2.72 8.17
C THR A 51 11.40 3.40 9.28
N PHE A 52 10.14 3.78 9.01
CA PHE A 52 9.30 4.48 9.97
C PHE A 52 8.89 3.56 11.13
N GLY A 53 8.83 4.16 12.32
CA GLY A 53 8.21 3.56 13.50
C GLY A 53 6.97 4.34 13.92
N PRO A 54 6.27 3.93 15.01
CA PRO A 54 5.05 4.57 15.49
C PRO A 54 5.17 6.08 15.72
N ASP A 55 6.31 6.57 16.20
CA ASP A 55 6.49 8.01 16.49
C ASP A 55 6.44 8.85 15.21
N ILE A 56 7.11 8.40 14.14
CA ILE A 56 7.12 9.11 12.85
C ILE A 56 5.76 9.00 12.16
N THR A 57 5.17 7.81 12.12
CA THR A 57 3.85 7.62 11.49
C THR A 57 2.76 8.42 12.21
N ASN A 58 2.80 8.49 13.54
CA ASN A 58 1.89 9.31 14.34
C ASN A 58 2.09 10.81 14.10
N ALA A 59 3.35 11.26 13.94
CA ALA A 59 3.65 12.65 13.60
C ALA A 59 3.12 13.02 12.21
N ILE A 60 3.30 12.16 11.21
CA ILE A 60 2.75 12.36 9.86
C ILE A 60 1.22 12.41 9.92
N GLN A 61 0.58 11.43 10.53
CA GLN A 61 -0.87 11.36 10.65
C GLN A 61 -1.47 12.61 11.35
N SER A 62 -0.72 13.23 12.28
CA SER A 62 -1.18 14.43 13.00
C SER A 62 -1.17 15.72 12.18
N ILE A 63 -0.52 15.74 11.00
CA ILE A 63 -0.38 16.93 10.16
C ILE A 63 -1.10 16.82 8.81
N THR A 64 -1.84 15.73 8.56
CA THR A 64 -2.55 15.49 7.30
C THR A 64 -3.99 15.11 7.51
N LEU A 65 -4.83 15.44 6.52
CA LEU A 65 -6.20 14.94 6.36
C LEU A 65 -6.29 13.80 5.33
N LEU A 66 -5.19 13.48 4.63
CA LEU A 66 -5.16 12.34 3.72
C LEU A 66 -5.23 11.04 4.51
N PRO A 67 -5.96 10.02 4.01
CA PRO A 67 -5.89 8.69 4.58
C PRO A 67 -4.46 8.16 4.57
N CYS A 68 -4.07 7.45 5.61
CA CYS A 68 -2.79 6.75 5.68
C CYS A 68 -2.96 5.28 5.31
N ASP A 69 -2.02 4.78 4.52
CA ASP A 69 -1.89 3.39 4.07
C ASP A 69 -0.64 2.82 4.74
N TYR A 70 -0.83 2.24 5.92
CA TYR A 70 0.25 1.67 6.73
C TYR A 70 0.61 0.29 6.20
N HIS A 71 1.84 0.12 5.76
CA HIS A 71 2.39 -1.14 5.28
C HIS A 71 3.45 -1.67 6.26
N LEU A 72 3.09 -2.68 7.05
CA LEU A 72 3.93 -3.25 8.09
C LEU A 72 4.71 -4.46 7.57
N MET A 73 5.98 -4.25 7.30
CA MET A 73 6.99 -5.28 7.00
C MET A 73 7.73 -5.63 8.30
N VAL A 74 7.01 -6.21 9.26
CA VAL A 74 7.50 -6.55 10.61
C VAL A 74 7.07 -7.97 11.01
N GLU A 75 7.87 -8.65 11.83
CA GLU A 75 7.56 -10.03 12.28
C GLU A 75 6.39 -10.09 13.26
N THR A 76 6.26 -9.05 14.13
CA THR A 76 5.27 -9.01 15.22
C THR A 76 4.44 -7.73 15.16
N PRO A 77 3.54 -7.58 14.17
CA PRO A 77 2.74 -6.34 14.03
C PRO A 77 1.89 -6.03 15.27
N SER A 78 1.43 -7.04 16.02
CA SER A 78 0.68 -6.85 17.26
C SER A 78 1.41 -6.01 18.30
N SER A 79 2.74 -5.97 18.27
CA SER A 79 3.57 -5.13 19.14
C SER A 79 3.65 -3.64 18.69
N PHE A 80 3.42 -3.37 17.39
CA PHE A 80 3.46 -2.02 16.81
C PHE A 80 2.08 -1.34 16.85
N LEU A 81 1.04 -2.07 16.45
CA LEU A 81 -0.32 -1.58 16.27
C LEU A 81 -0.89 -0.81 17.49
N PRO A 82 -0.70 -1.23 18.76
CA PRO A 82 -1.22 -0.50 19.92
C PRO A 82 -0.65 0.91 20.06
N ARG A 83 0.55 1.18 19.53
CA ARG A 83 1.24 2.48 19.61
C ARG A 83 0.97 3.40 18.42
N MET A 84 0.31 2.89 17.37
CA MET A 84 0.00 3.64 16.16
C MET A 84 -1.38 4.29 16.26
N LYS A 85 -1.55 5.47 15.65
CA LYS A 85 -2.78 6.28 15.70
C LYS A 85 -3.54 6.23 14.37
N PHE A 86 -3.87 5.04 13.91
CA PHE A 86 -4.72 4.90 12.72
C PHE A 86 -6.22 5.01 13.07
N THR A 87 -7.04 5.40 12.09
CA THR A 87 -8.46 5.69 12.18
C THR A 87 -9.27 4.83 11.19
N GLU A 88 -10.59 4.97 11.20
CA GLU A 88 -11.51 4.29 10.27
C GLU A 88 -11.29 4.67 8.79
N ASN A 89 -10.61 5.78 8.51
CA ASN A 89 -10.29 6.20 7.15
C ASN A 89 -9.00 5.55 6.61
N ASP A 90 -8.19 4.99 7.51
CA ASP A 90 -6.88 4.46 7.19
C ASP A 90 -6.92 2.98 6.78
N TYR A 91 -5.89 2.57 6.06
CA TYR A 91 -5.62 1.18 5.72
C TYR A 91 -4.42 0.68 6.52
N VAL A 92 -4.51 -0.52 7.04
CA VAL A 92 -3.41 -1.16 7.77
C VAL A 92 -3.17 -2.54 7.17
N THR A 93 -2.06 -2.68 6.49
CA THR A 93 -1.66 -3.88 5.76
C THR A 93 -0.46 -4.53 6.44
N ILE A 94 -0.61 -5.80 6.78
CA ILE A 94 0.47 -6.66 7.29
C ILE A 94 0.79 -7.73 6.25
N HIS A 95 1.90 -8.46 6.40
CA HIS A 95 2.28 -9.52 5.48
C HIS A 95 1.63 -10.85 5.81
N SER A 96 1.26 -11.62 4.78
CA SER A 96 0.71 -12.98 4.92
C SER A 96 1.76 -14.02 5.31
N GLU A 97 3.04 -13.67 5.19
CA GLU A 97 4.19 -14.52 5.46
C GLU A 97 4.59 -14.57 6.94
N ILE A 98 3.97 -13.78 7.79
CA ILE A 98 4.14 -13.86 9.26
C ILE A 98 3.32 -15.04 9.83
N ASN A 99 3.53 -15.35 11.09
CA ASN A 99 2.79 -16.45 11.70
C ASN A 99 1.28 -16.15 11.84
N LYS A 100 0.48 -17.22 11.89
CA LYS A 100 -0.98 -17.13 11.88
C LYS A 100 -1.53 -16.38 13.10
N GLU A 101 -0.96 -16.59 14.26
CA GLU A 101 -1.37 -16.00 15.53
C GLU A 101 -1.22 -14.45 15.46
N GLU A 102 -0.13 -13.96 14.86
CA GLU A 102 0.09 -12.53 14.64
C GLU A 102 -0.92 -11.94 13.65
N ILE A 103 -1.30 -12.69 12.60
CA ILE A 103 -2.34 -12.25 11.67
C ILE A 103 -3.67 -12.09 12.39
N GLU A 104 -4.09 -13.11 13.16
CA GLU A 104 -5.37 -13.14 13.88
C GLU A 104 -5.46 -12.03 14.94
N GLU A 105 -4.40 -11.80 15.71
CA GLU A 105 -4.36 -10.72 16.71
C GLU A 105 -4.35 -9.33 16.03
N SER A 106 -3.63 -9.18 14.92
CA SER A 106 -3.61 -7.93 14.15
C SER A 106 -4.98 -7.60 13.58
N ILE A 107 -5.71 -8.59 13.02
CA ILE A 107 -7.09 -8.39 12.53
C ILE A 107 -7.96 -7.82 13.65
N LYS A 108 -7.89 -8.41 14.84
CA LYS A 108 -8.68 -7.97 16.00
C LYS A 108 -8.38 -6.51 16.34
N ILE A 109 -7.09 -6.17 16.55
CA ILE A 109 -6.67 -4.81 16.91
C ILE A 109 -7.10 -3.78 15.86
N ILE A 110 -6.92 -4.10 14.56
CA ILE A 110 -7.24 -3.19 13.46
C ILE A 110 -8.74 -2.97 13.35
N LYS A 111 -9.54 -4.06 13.38
CA LYS A 111 -11.00 -3.99 13.25
C LYS A 111 -11.68 -3.36 14.48
N GLU A 112 -11.17 -3.56 15.69
CA GLU A 112 -11.68 -2.89 16.90
C GLU A 112 -11.55 -1.37 16.83
N ARG A 113 -10.57 -0.84 16.06
CA ARG A 113 -10.39 0.59 15.82
C ARG A 113 -11.11 1.10 14.56
N GLY A 114 -11.83 0.24 13.84
CA GLY A 114 -12.60 0.58 12.66
C GLY A 114 -11.78 0.73 11.38
N ALA A 115 -10.45 0.58 11.43
CA ALA A 115 -9.59 0.72 10.25
C ALA A 115 -9.78 -0.41 9.24
N LYS A 116 -9.39 -0.15 8.01
CA LYS A 116 -9.44 -1.12 6.92
C LYS A 116 -8.24 -2.06 6.99
N PHE A 117 -8.53 -3.36 6.98
CA PHE A 117 -7.50 -4.40 7.10
C PHE A 117 -7.03 -4.89 5.74
N GLY A 118 -5.71 -5.02 5.58
CA GLY A 118 -5.06 -5.56 4.40
C GLY A 118 -4.08 -6.70 4.69
N LEU A 119 -3.93 -7.59 3.71
CA LEU A 119 -2.82 -8.54 3.65
C LEU A 119 -1.97 -8.27 2.42
N ALA A 120 -0.65 -8.18 2.62
CA ALA A 120 0.35 -8.17 1.56
C ALA A 120 0.78 -9.60 1.23
N ILE A 121 1.07 -9.83 -0.05
CA ILE A 121 1.66 -11.08 -0.54
C ILE A 121 2.95 -10.76 -1.33
N ASN A 122 4.02 -11.44 -0.98
CA ASN A 122 5.31 -11.34 -1.68
C ASN A 122 5.23 -11.88 -3.12
N PRO A 123 6.21 -11.59 -3.98
CA PRO A 123 6.22 -12.10 -5.35
C PRO A 123 5.99 -13.61 -5.46
N GLU A 124 6.64 -14.38 -4.59
CA GLU A 124 6.59 -15.85 -4.60
C GLU A 124 5.39 -16.44 -3.82
N THR A 125 4.71 -15.65 -2.99
CA THR A 125 3.60 -16.12 -2.16
C THR A 125 2.33 -16.26 -2.98
N SER A 126 1.70 -17.42 -2.95
CA SER A 126 0.43 -17.66 -3.63
C SER A 126 -0.72 -16.89 -2.97
N PHE A 127 -1.67 -16.38 -3.75
CA PHE A 127 -2.83 -15.68 -3.22
C PHE A 127 -3.85 -16.60 -2.53
N GLU A 128 -3.76 -17.91 -2.68
CA GLU A 128 -4.57 -18.88 -1.94
C GLU A 128 -4.33 -18.80 -0.42
N PHE A 129 -3.16 -18.33 0.01
CA PHE A 129 -2.90 -18.03 1.44
C PHE A 129 -3.87 -17.00 2.03
N LEU A 130 -4.51 -16.18 1.22
CA LEU A 130 -5.50 -15.20 1.66
C LEU A 130 -6.87 -15.83 1.98
N GLU A 131 -7.14 -17.05 1.52
CA GLU A 131 -8.48 -17.67 1.58
C GLU A 131 -9.10 -17.69 2.99
N PRO A 132 -8.37 -18.05 4.07
CA PRO A 132 -8.93 -18.04 5.43
C PRO A 132 -9.34 -16.65 5.93
N TYR A 133 -8.78 -15.59 5.31
CA TYR A 133 -8.90 -14.21 5.78
C TYR A 133 -9.83 -13.35 4.91
N LEU A 134 -10.33 -13.85 3.76
CA LEU A 134 -11.10 -13.08 2.78
C LEU A 134 -12.25 -12.26 3.39
N ARG A 135 -12.95 -12.82 4.36
CA ARG A 135 -14.08 -12.14 5.03
C ARG A 135 -13.67 -10.91 5.87
N TYR A 136 -12.39 -10.77 6.18
CA TYR A 136 -11.86 -9.65 6.96
C TYR A 136 -11.17 -8.60 6.10
N LEU A 137 -10.84 -8.95 4.84
CA LEU A 137 -10.03 -8.11 3.96
C LEU A 137 -10.83 -6.98 3.34
N ASP A 138 -10.29 -5.78 3.42
CA ASP A 138 -10.70 -4.62 2.63
C ASP A 138 -9.75 -4.41 1.44
N ILE A 139 -8.47 -4.84 1.58
CA ILE A 139 -7.43 -4.67 0.58
C ILE A 139 -6.48 -5.87 0.53
N VAL A 140 -5.99 -6.21 -0.67
CA VAL A 140 -4.82 -7.08 -0.88
C VAL A 140 -3.72 -6.27 -1.53
N LEU A 141 -2.55 -6.24 -0.91
CA LEU A 141 -1.34 -5.60 -1.46
C LEU A 141 -0.48 -6.65 -2.17
N VAL A 142 -0.34 -6.51 -3.48
CA VAL A 142 0.54 -7.37 -4.29
C VAL A 142 1.91 -6.71 -4.40
N MET A 143 2.91 -7.34 -3.81
CA MET A 143 4.29 -6.90 -3.95
C MET A 143 4.81 -7.26 -5.35
N LEU A 144 5.28 -6.25 -6.09
CA LEU A 144 5.91 -6.46 -7.42
C LEU A 144 7.42 -6.68 -7.32
N VAL A 145 7.98 -6.42 -6.14
CA VAL A 145 9.38 -6.62 -5.76
C VAL A 145 9.43 -7.33 -4.42
N ASN A 146 10.56 -7.91 -4.06
CA ASN A 146 10.76 -8.35 -2.68
C ASN A 146 10.75 -7.13 -1.75
N PRO A 147 10.03 -7.18 -0.60
CA PRO A 147 9.93 -6.05 0.30
C PRO A 147 11.29 -5.65 0.90
N GLY A 148 11.41 -4.40 1.37
CA GLY A 148 12.54 -3.92 2.15
C GLY A 148 13.31 -2.75 1.53
N PHE A 149 13.40 -2.60 0.21
CA PHE A 149 14.18 -1.53 -0.43
C PHE A 149 13.45 -0.89 -1.61
N ALA A 150 13.55 0.42 -1.74
CA ALA A 150 13.06 1.15 -2.91
C ALA A 150 13.98 0.94 -4.14
N GLY A 151 13.43 1.13 -5.35
CA GLY A 151 14.19 1.14 -6.60
C GLY A 151 14.60 -0.23 -7.15
N GLN A 152 14.10 -1.32 -6.61
CA GLN A 152 14.37 -2.67 -7.09
C GLN A 152 13.74 -2.95 -8.46
N ASN A 153 14.30 -3.93 -9.16
CA ASN A 153 13.69 -4.48 -10.36
C ASN A 153 12.49 -5.35 -9.99
N ILE A 154 11.40 -5.22 -10.75
CA ILE A 154 10.21 -6.04 -10.53
C ILE A 154 10.46 -7.51 -10.84
N VAL A 155 9.75 -8.38 -10.16
CA VAL A 155 9.62 -9.80 -10.51
C VAL A 155 8.53 -9.91 -11.57
N ASN A 156 8.90 -10.25 -12.80
CA ASN A 156 8.00 -10.15 -13.97
C ASN A 156 6.71 -10.97 -13.83
N SER A 157 6.74 -12.12 -13.16
CA SER A 157 5.55 -12.96 -12.88
C SER A 157 4.46 -12.23 -12.10
N THR A 158 4.80 -11.21 -11.31
CA THR A 158 3.84 -10.47 -10.49
C THR A 158 2.88 -9.60 -11.30
N LEU A 159 3.25 -9.20 -12.51
CA LEU A 159 2.39 -8.41 -13.39
C LEU A 159 1.11 -9.15 -13.80
N ASP A 160 1.19 -10.45 -14.00
CA ASP A 160 0.02 -11.28 -14.35
C ASP A 160 -0.72 -11.76 -13.09
N LYS A 161 -0.04 -11.80 -11.94
CA LYS A 161 -0.60 -12.14 -10.64
C LYS A 161 -1.76 -11.23 -10.25
N VAL A 162 -1.70 -9.92 -10.58
CA VAL A 162 -2.78 -8.96 -10.32
C VAL A 162 -4.06 -9.37 -11.06
N LYS A 163 -3.94 -9.72 -12.34
CA LYS A 163 -5.08 -10.17 -13.16
C LYS A 163 -5.67 -11.48 -12.64
N GLN A 164 -4.80 -12.42 -12.27
CA GLN A 164 -5.20 -13.72 -11.71
C GLN A 164 -5.90 -13.54 -10.37
N LEU A 165 -5.35 -12.71 -9.47
CA LEU A 165 -5.97 -12.38 -8.18
C LEU A 165 -7.35 -11.73 -8.39
N LYS A 166 -7.50 -10.78 -9.33
CA LYS A 166 -8.80 -10.16 -9.61
C LYS A 166 -9.84 -11.18 -10.06
N HIS A 167 -9.44 -12.12 -10.90
CA HIS A 167 -10.31 -13.19 -11.35
C HIS A 167 -10.72 -14.10 -10.18
N TRP A 168 -9.75 -14.55 -9.39
CA TRP A 168 -9.98 -15.42 -8.23
C TRP A 168 -10.89 -14.77 -7.18
N LEU A 169 -10.69 -13.49 -6.85
CA LEU A 169 -11.57 -12.75 -5.94
C LEU A 169 -13.00 -12.67 -6.47
N ASN A 170 -13.20 -12.50 -7.78
CA ASN A 170 -14.52 -12.50 -8.40
C ASN A 170 -15.20 -13.88 -8.30
N GLU A 171 -14.48 -14.98 -8.55
CA GLU A 171 -14.98 -16.35 -8.41
C GLU A 171 -15.38 -16.66 -6.97
N LYS A 172 -14.63 -16.17 -5.99
CA LYS A 172 -14.91 -16.29 -4.55
C LYS A 172 -16.00 -15.32 -4.06
N GLN A 173 -16.55 -14.45 -4.92
CA GLN A 173 -17.57 -13.42 -4.60
C GLN A 173 -17.07 -12.30 -3.66
N TYR A 174 -15.76 -12.00 -3.69
CA TYR A 174 -15.10 -10.93 -2.92
C TYR A 174 -14.62 -9.78 -3.83
N GLN A 175 -15.42 -9.42 -4.83
CA GLN A 175 -15.09 -8.36 -5.81
C GLN A 175 -14.95 -6.96 -5.19
N ASN A 176 -15.44 -6.77 -3.98
CA ASN A 176 -15.34 -5.53 -3.21
C ASN A 176 -13.94 -5.31 -2.56
N ILE A 177 -13.12 -6.37 -2.44
CA ILE A 177 -11.75 -6.23 -1.95
C ILE A 177 -10.93 -5.44 -2.98
N LEU A 178 -10.27 -4.37 -2.50
CA LEU A 178 -9.38 -3.57 -3.32
C LEU A 178 -8.06 -4.30 -3.56
N ILE A 179 -7.47 -4.11 -4.74
CA ILE A 179 -6.14 -4.62 -5.06
C ILE A 179 -5.19 -3.44 -5.12
N ALA A 180 -4.21 -3.42 -4.22
CA ALA A 180 -3.08 -2.51 -4.24
C ALA A 180 -1.85 -3.16 -4.85
N VAL A 181 -0.97 -2.34 -5.43
CA VAL A 181 0.30 -2.79 -6.00
C VAL A 181 1.44 -1.92 -5.50
N ASP A 182 2.52 -2.57 -5.05
CA ASP A 182 3.71 -1.89 -4.57
C ASP A 182 5.00 -2.48 -5.16
N GLY A 183 5.97 -1.60 -5.36
CA GLY A 183 7.27 -1.92 -5.94
C GLY A 183 7.35 -1.61 -7.43
N GLY A 184 8.22 -0.67 -7.79
CA GLY A 184 8.52 -0.34 -9.18
C GLY A 184 7.33 0.10 -10.04
N VAL A 185 6.30 0.70 -9.47
CA VAL A 185 5.10 1.19 -10.16
C VAL A 185 5.44 2.41 -11.01
N SER A 186 5.91 2.16 -12.24
CA SER A 186 6.13 3.20 -13.25
C SER A 186 4.84 3.52 -13.99
N VAL A 187 4.80 4.66 -14.68
CA VAL A 187 3.64 5.10 -15.49
C VAL A 187 3.15 4.00 -16.44
N LYS A 188 4.09 3.34 -17.16
CA LYS A 188 3.75 2.25 -18.09
C LYS A 188 3.14 1.04 -17.38
N ARG A 189 3.70 0.66 -16.23
CA ARG A 189 3.19 -0.47 -15.43
C ARG A 189 1.86 -0.13 -14.80
N ALA A 190 1.69 1.07 -14.25
CA ALA A 190 0.43 1.53 -13.67
C ALA A 190 -0.74 1.42 -14.67
N ASN A 191 -0.52 1.77 -15.96
CA ASN A 191 -1.53 1.60 -17.00
C ASN A 191 -1.94 0.13 -17.21
N LYS A 192 -0.96 -0.80 -17.29
CA LYS A 192 -1.24 -2.24 -17.41
C LYS A 192 -1.99 -2.74 -16.17
N LEU A 193 -1.45 -2.48 -14.97
CA LEU A 193 -2.00 -2.95 -13.70
C LEU A 193 -3.42 -2.42 -13.45
N SER A 194 -3.70 -1.17 -13.86
CA SER A 194 -5.05 -0.60 -13.79
C SER A 194 -6.05 -1.38 -14.65
N LYS A 195 -5.67 -1.78 -15.85
CA LYS A 195 -6.48 -2.62 -16.74
C LYS A 195 -6.67 -4.03 -16.20
N ASP A 196 -5.66 -4.55 -15.50
CA ASP A 196 -5.66 -5.89 -14.90
C ASP A 196 -6.45 -5.95 -13.58
N GLY A 197 -6.93 -4.80 -13.07
CA GLY A 197 -7.84 -4.75 -11.93
C GLY A 197 -7.28 -4.10 -10.66
N ALA A 198 -6.05 -3.60 -10.66
CA ALA A 198 -5.52 -2.84 -9.53
C ALA A 198 -6.32 -1.56 -9.29
N ASN A 199 -6.52 -1.22 -8.01
CA ASN A 199 -7.26 -0.06 -7.54
C ASN A 199 -6.34 0.99 -6.91
N ILE A 200 -5.30 0.56 -6.17
CA ILE A 200 -4.38 1.41 -5.43
C ILE A 200 -2.96 1.21 -5.98
N PHE A 201 -2.27 2.31 -6.23
CA PHE A 201 -0.96 2.33 -6.87
C PHE A 201 0.05 3.02 -5.95
N VAL A 202 0.97 2.26 -5.36
CA VAL A 202 2.02 2.83 -4.51
C VAL A 202 3.03 3.56 -5.38
N GLY A 203 3.04 4.88 -5.25
CA GLY A 203 3.88 5.79 -6.00
C GLY A 203 5.22 6.05 -5.30
N GLY A 204 6.25 5.33 -5.69
CA GLY A 204 7.63 5.54 -5.24
C GLY A 204 8.50 6.24 -6.29
N THR A 205 9.81 5.99 -6.25
CA THR A 205 10.83 6.60 -7.14
C THR A 205 10.60 6.31 -8.62
N SER A 206 9.96 5.20 -8.97
CA SER A 206 9.67 4.82 -10.36
C SER A 206 8.49 5.59 -10.97
N GLY A 207 7.58 6.13 -10.17
CA GLY A 207 6.34 6.77 -10.61
C GLY A 207 6.16 8.21 -10.15
N LEU A 208 6.26 8.45 -8.86
CA LEU A 208 5.90 9.72 -8.24
C LEU A 208 7.12 10.61 -7.95
N TYR A 209 8.11 10.12 -7.22
CA TYR A 209 9.27 10.91 -6.77
C TYR A 209 10.42 10.84 -7.79
N LYS A 210 10.22 11.52 -8.92
CA LYS A 210 11.20 11.59 -10.01
C LYS A 210 12.05 12.85 -9.89
N LYS A 211 13.37 12.71 -10.08
CA LYS A 211 14.33 13.80 -9.91
C LYS A 211 14.13 14.98 -10.86
N ASP A 212 13.60 14.73 -12.06
CA ASP A 212 13.59 15.71 -13.16
C ASP A 212 12.23 16.42 -13.34
N ILE A 213 11.22 16.10 -12.53
CA ILE A 213 9.89 16.69 -12.64
C ILE A 213 9.29 16.93 -11.25
N THR A 214 8.40 17.93 -11.14
CA THR A 214 7.73 18.26 -9.88
C THR A 214 6.76 17.16 -9.44
N LEU A 215 6.50 17.06 -8.14
CA LEU A 215 5.53 16.13 -7.56
C LEU A 215 4.15 16.29 -8.21
N LYS A 216 3.66 17.52 -8.35
CA LYS A 216 2.41 17.84 -9.05
C LYS A 216 2.38 17.25 -10.46
N LYS A 217 3.47 17.41 -11.23
CA LYS A 217 3.54 16.90 -12.61
C LYS A 217 3.56 15.38 -12.66
N SER A 218 4.25 14.73 -11.73
CA SER A 218 4.25 13.27 -11.58
C SER A 218 2.85 12.75 -11.30
N LEU A 219 2.09 13.39 -10.40
CA LEU A 219 0.69 13.06 -10.09
C LEU A 219 -0.20 13.15 -11.34
N GLU A 220 -0.14 14.28 -12.09
CA GLU A 220 -0.91 14.45 -13.33
C GLU A 220 -0.64 13.32 -14.33
N ILE A 221 0.64 12.94 -14.50
CA ILE A 221 1.03 11.87 -15.42
C ILE A 221 0.50 10.52 -14.95
N LEU A 222 0.61 10.19 -13.65
CA LEU A 222 0.08 8.95 -13.10
C LEU A 222 -1.44 8.86 -13.26
N ARG A 223 -2.19 9.89 -12.83
CA ARG A 223 -3.66 9.99 -12.96
C ARG A 223 -4.14 9.69 -14.37
N LYS A 224 -3.52 10.36 -15.36
CA LYS A 224 -3.84 10.15 -16.79
C LYS A 224 -3.66 8.68 -17.23
N ASN A 225 -2.70 7.97 -16.65
CA ASN A 225 -2.36 6.61 -17.07
C ASN A 225 -3.12 5.52 -16.31
N ILE A 226 -3.54 5.76 -15.07
CA ILE A 226 -4.41 4.86 -14.31
C ILE A 226 -5.91 5.18 -14.48
N LYS A 227 -6.23 6.19 -15.29
CA LYS A 227 -7.58 6.62 -15.62
C LYS A 227 -8.42 7.00 -14.39
N ILE A 228 -7.87 7.90 -13.57
CA ILE A 228 -8.61 8.65 -12.57
C ILE A 228 -9.31 9.83 -13.24
#